data_8e2fac00ee2fc2d7ca9afc1d4e7546eb
#
_entry.id   8e2fac00ee2fc2d7ca9afc1d4e7546eb
#
_cell.length_a   1.000
_cell.length_b   1.000
_cell.length_c   1.000
_cell.angle_alpha   90.00
_cell.angle_beta   90.00
_cell.angle_gamma   90.00
#
_symmetry.space_group_name_H-M   'P 1'
#
loop_
_entity.id
_entity.type
_entity.pdbx_description
1 polymer ?
#
loop_
_entity_poly.entity_id
_entity_poly.type
_entity_poly.pdbx_seq_one_letter_code
_entity_poly.pdbx_strand_id
1 'polypeptide(L)'
;EGIGAVLRADDDYTVIQSLVPGGPADLTQKLKPKDKIIGVAQDKAEFVDVIGWRLDDVVDLIKGPKGSTVRLQVVGANDIGTSQSQVISIVRDKIRLEDRAAKAEVFAPQLSELDQKVGVISIPGFYNNLEEDVKKLLAELKQAEVDGIIVDLRGNGVGSLQEATLLTGLFIDSGPVVQIREGDGKVSVSQDNDGVSYYDGPLTVMVDRYS
;
A
#
# COMPACT_ATOMS: atom_id res chain seq x y z
N GLU A 1 0.78 -9.03 -13.35
CA GLU A 1 2.16 -8.61 -13.16
C GLU A 1 2.34 -7.24 -13.81
N GLY A 2 3.26 -6.43 -13.29
CA GLY A 2 3.35 -5.04 -13.70
C GLY A 2 4.68 -4.38 -13.33
N ILE A 3 4.64 -3.06 -13.15
CA ILE A 3 5.83 -2.25 -12.88
C ILE A 3 5.95 -1.76 -11.43
N GLY A 4 4.94 -1.98 -10.58
CA GLY A 4 4.96 -1.48 -9.20
C GLY A 4 4.73 0.03 -9.11
N ALA A 5 3.77 0.56 -9.88
CA ALA A 5 3.32 1.94 -9.78
C ALA A 5 1.81 1.98 -9.54
N VAL A 6 1.38 2.90 -8.67
CA VAL A 6 -0.02 3.26 -8.50
C VAL A 6 -0.29 4.46 -9.41
N LEU A 7 -1.28 4.32 -10.28
CA LEU A 7 -1.63 5.31 -11.28
C LEU A 7 -2.98 5.93 -10.98
N ARG A 8 -3.18 7.18 -11.37
CA ARG A 8 -4.47 7.87 -11.31
C ARG A 8 -4.69 8.68 -12.59
N ALA A 9 -5.94 8.93 -12.91
CA ALA A 9 -6.30 9.89 -13.93
C ALA A 9 -6.18 11.33 -13.37
N ASP A 10 -5.66 12.25 -14.16
CA ASP A 10 -5.54 13.66 -13.84
C ASP A 10 -5.71 14.46 -15.14
N ASP A 11 -6.89 15.03 -15.35
CA ASP A 11 -7.33 15.56 -16.63
C ASP A 11 -7.13 14.54 -17.77
N ASP A 12 -6.43 14.92 -18.84
CA ASP A 12 -6.13 14.06 -20.00
C ASP A 12 -4.93 13.13 -19.78
N TYR A 13 -4.34 13.10 -18.58
CA TYR A 13 -3.11 12.35 -18.32
C TYR A 13 -3.31 11.21 -17.33
N THR A 14 -2.59 10.12 -17.58
CA THR A 14 -2.33 9.11 -16.56
C THR A 14 -1.09 9.53 -15.77
N VAL A 15 -1.24 9.69 -14.46
CA VAL A 15 -0.21 10.24 -13.56
C VAL A 15 0.22 9.17 -12.55
N ILE A 16 1.51 9.14 -12.25
CA ILE A 16 2.05 8.31 -11.18
C ILE A 16 1.63 8.91 -9.83
N GLN A 17 0.81 8.21 -9.08
CA GLN A 17 0.43 8.61 -7.73
C GLN A 17 1.52 8.24 -6.73
N SER A 18 2.02 7.02 -6.79
CA SER A 18 3.10 6.51 -5.95
C SER A 18 3.81 5.33 -6.62
N LEU A 19 5.02 5.03 -6.18
CA LEU A 19 5.75 3.84 -6.56
C LEU A 19 5.75 2.85 -5.41
N VAL A 20 5.72 1.56 -5.75
CA VAL A 20 5.91 0.49 -4.77
C VAL A 20 7.40 0.42 -4.45
N PRO A 21 7.83 0.65 -3.21
CA PRO A 21 9.23 0.56 -2.83
C PRO A 21 9.84 -0.79 -3.24
N GLY A 22 11.05 -0.77 -3.81
CA GLY A 22 11.70 -1.97 -4.31
C GLY A 22 11.07 -2.59 -5.57
N GLY A 23 9.94 -2.05 -6.05
CA GLY A 23 9.30 -2.50 -7.29
C GLY A 23 10.07 -2.10 -8.56
N PRO A 24 9.79 -2.74 -9.72
CA PRO A 24 10.53 -2.50 -10.97
C PRO A 24 10.62 -1.02 -11.37
N ALA A 25 9.55 -0.25 -11.18
CA ALA A 25 9.54 1.18 -11.50
C ALA A 25 10.42 1.99 -10.53
N ASP A 26 10.34 1.68 -9.22
CA ASP A 26 11.13 2.33 -8.18
C ASP A 26 12.63 2.06 -8.35
N LEU A 27 13.00 0.83 -8.68
CA LEU A 27 14.40 0.44 -8.92
C LEU A 27 15.05 1.18 -10.08
N THR A 28 14.27 1.75 -11.02
CA THR A 28 14.84 2.59 -12.08
C THR A 28 15.38 3.90 -11.55
N GLN A 29 14.86 4.39 -10.42
CA GLN A 29 15.13 5.71 -9.82
C GLN A 29 14.92 6.91 -10.77
N LYS A 30 14.18 6.69 -11.86
CA LYS A 30 13.92 7.69 -12.90
C LYS A 30 12.48 8.20 -12.85
N LEU A 31 11.57 7.46 -12.22
CA LEU A 31 10.17 7.82 -12.07
C LEU A 31 9.92 8.46 -10.71
N LYS A 32 9.01 9.41 -10.68
CA LYS A 32 8.61 10.11 -9.46
C LYS A 32 7.09 10.25 -9.37
N PRO A 33 6.54 10.37 -8.16
CA PRO A 33 5.14 10.79 -8.01
C PRO A 33 4.88 12.10 -8.76
N LYS A 34 3.72 12.18 -9.40
CA LYS A 34 3.23 13.25 -10.27
C LYS A 34 3.81 13.29 -11.69
N ASP A 35 4.72 12.40 -12.06
CA ASP A 35 5.11 12.24 -13.46
C ASP A 35 3.91 11.79 -14.30
N LYS A 36 3.79 12.35 -15.52
CA LYS A 36 2.71 12.09 -16.47
C LYS A 36 3.16 11.09 -17.51
N ILE A 37 2.41 10.04 -17.73
CA ILE A 37 2.66 9.06 -18.78
C ILE A 37 1.97 9.54 -20.04
N ILE A 38 2.74 9.77 -21.10
CA ILE A 38 2.23 10.25 -22.38
C ILE A 38 2.32 9.19 -23.48
N GLY A 39 3.15 8.16 -23.30
CA GLY A 39 3.30 7.08 -24.26
C GLY A 39 3.70 5.78 -23.60
N VAL A 40 3.23 4.67 -24.18
CA VAL A 40 3.57 3.31 -23.75
C VAL A 40 3.98 2.49 -24.96
N ALA A 41 5.06 1.73 -24.83
CA ALA A 41 5.52 0.81 -25.88
C ALA A 41 5.92 -0.55 -25.28
N GLN A 42 5.67 -1.61 -26.05
CA GLN A 42 6.09 -2.95 -25.68
C GLN A 42 7.48 -3.23 -26.27
N ASP A 43 8.43 -3.62 -25.47
CA ASP A 43 9.81 -3.95 -25.87
C ASP A 43 10.36 -2.96 -26.93
N LYS A 44 10.52 -3.40 -28.19
CA LYS A 44 11.05 -2.60 -29.30
C LYS A 44 9.96 -1.98 -30.20
N ALA A 45 8.68 -2.19 -29.87
CA ALA A 45 7.57 -1.64 -30.66
C ALA A 45 7.53 -0.11 -30.63
N GLU A 46 6.77 0.49 -31.52
CA GLU A 46 6.52 1.93 -31.51
C GLU A 46 5.70 2.36 -30.28
N PHE A 47 5.83 3.61 -29.89
CA PHE A 47 5.05 4.17 -28.79
C PHE A 47 3.60 4.39 -29.23
N VAL A 48 2.69 3.96 -28.37
CA VAL A 48 1.28 4.32 -28.44
C VAL A 48 1.10 5.58 -27.58
N ASP A 49 0.59 6.65 -28.18
CA ASP A 49 0.18 7.85 -27.45
C ASP A 49 -1.04 7.52 -26.59
N VAL A 50 -0.96 7.79 -25.31
CA VAL A 50 -2.01 7.45 -24.33
C VAL A 50 -2.65 8.69 -23.69
N ILE A 51 -2.36 9.88 -24.20
CA ILE A 51 -2.99 11.13 -23.76
C ILE A 51 -4.50 11.07 -24.04
N GLY A 52 -5.32 11.38 -23.06
CA GLY A 52 -6.77 11.31 -23.16
C GLY A 52 -7.38 9.90 -23.06
N TRP A 53 -6.56 8.87 -22.89
CA TRP A 53 -7.07 7.51 -22.71
C TRP A 53 -7.65 7.30 -21.31
N ARG A 54 -8.56 6.33 -21.21
CA ARG A 54 -9.07 5.89 -19.92
C ARG A 54 -7.95 5.22 -19.13
N LEU A 55 -7.94 5.45 -17.83
CA LEU A 55 -6.91 4.90 -16.93
C LEU A 55 -6.77 3.38 -17.05
N ASP A 56 -7.90 2.66 -17.13
CA ASP A 56 -7.91 1.20 -17.23
C ASP A 56 -7.22 0.71 -18.51
N ASP A 57 -7.45 1.37 -19.64
CA ASP A 57 -6.84 1.03 -20.92
C ASP A 57 -5.31 1.24 -20.89
N VAL A 58 -4.85 2.32 -20.24
CA VAL A 58 -3.42 2.58 -20.07
C VAL A 58 -2.80 1.57 -19.12
N VAL A 59 -3.48 1.23 -18.04
CA VAL A 59 -3.03 0.21 -17.08
C VAL A 59 -2.89 -1.15 -17.75
N ASP A 60 -3.81 -1.52 -18.64
CA ASP A 60 -3.75 -2.79 -19.37
C ASP A 60 -2.57 -2.84 -20.34
N LEU A 61 -2.21 -1.72 -20.98
CA LEU A 61 -0.98 -1.62 -21.78
C LEU A 61 0.30 -1.75 -20.94
N ILE A 62 0.28 -1.22 -19.71
CA ILE A 62 1.44 -1.25 -18.82
C ILE A 62 1.62 -2.62 -18.19
N LYS A 63 0.54 -3.34 -17.88
CA LYS A 63 0.59 -4.73 -17.38
C LYS A 63 1.11 -5.68 -18.46
N GLY A 64 1.59 -6.84 -18.04
CA GLY A 64 2.01 -7.89 -18.96
C GLY A 64 2.81 -8.99 -18.27
N PRO A 65 3.28 -10.00 -19.01
CA PRO A 65 4.00 -11.14 -18.44
C PRO A 65 5.27 -10.74 -17.70
N LYS A 66 5.57 -11.46 -16.61
CA LYS A 66 6.85 -11.32 -15.89
C LYS A 66 8.04 -11.47 -16.84
N GLY A 67 9.03 -10.59 -16.69
CA GLY A 67 10.25 -10.59 -17.51
C GLY A 67 10.11 -9.87 -18.85
N SER A 68 8.88 -9.49 -19.26
CA SER A 68 8.69 -8.65 -20.45
C SER A 68 9.02 -7.20 -20.16
N THR A 69 9.44 -6.45 -21.18
CA THR A 69 9.80 -5.05 -21.06
C THR A 69 8.67 -4.14 -21.54
N VAL A 70 8.33 -3.16 -20.74
CA VAL A 70 7.53 -2.00 -21.15
C VAL A 70 8.40 -0.75 -21.14
N ARG A 71 8.20 0.12 -22.12
CA ARG A 71 8.83 1.44 -22.16
C ARG A 71 7.76 2.49 -21.95
N LEU A 72 8.00 3.37 -21.00
CA LEU A 72 7.15 4.52 -20.73
C LEU A 72 7.80 5.78 -21.23
N GLN A 73 7.05 6.59 -21.95
CA GLN A 73 7.42 7.97 -22.25
C GLN A 73 6.73 8.86 -21.23
N VAL A 74 7.51 9.58 -20.46
CA VAL A 74 7.00 10.34 -19.31
C VAL A 74 7.49 11.79 -19.37
N VAL A 75 6.68 12.68 -18.80
CA VAL A 75 6.98 14.10 -18.61
C VAL A 75 6.91 14.40 -17.12
N GLY A 76 7.86 15.18 -16.63
CA GLY A 76 7.89 15.57 -15.22
C GLY A 76 6.68 16.42 -14.81
N ALA A 77 6.35 16.40 -13.52
CA ALA A 77 5.19 17.09 -12.96
C ALA A 77 5.10 18.58 -13.32
N ASN A 78 6.25 19.25 -13.41
CA ASN A 78 6.36 20.69 -13.66
C ASN A 78 6.65 21.04 -15.12
N ASP A 79 6.81 20.04 -16.00
CA ASP A 79 7.13 20.28 -17.39
C ASP A 79 5.85 20.59 -18.17
N ILE A 80 5.92 21.66 -18.98
CA ILE A 80 4.83 22.11 -19.84
C ILE A 80 5.13 21.61 -21.26
N GLY A 81 4.32 20.65 -21.74
CA GLY A 81 4.44 20.08 -23.08
C GLY A 81 5.31 18.82 -23.14
N THR A 82 5.34 18.20 -24.33
CA THR A 82 6.00 16.91 -24.57
C THR A 82 7.49 17.01 -24.90
N SER A 83 8.01 18.22 -25.00
CA SER A 83 9.38 18.50 -25.51
C SER A 83 10.52 18.08 -24.56
N GLN A 84 10.22 17.79 -23.29
CA GLN A 84 11.18 17.27 -22.30
C GLN A 84 10.82 15.85 -21.82
N SER A 85 10.20 15.07 -22.70
CA SER A 85 9.87 13.70 -22.35
C SER A 85 11.12 12.82 -22.26
N GLN A 86 11.12 11.92 -21.28
CA GLN A 86 12.13 10.87 -21.15
C GLN A 86 11.51 9.49 -21.37
N VAL A 87 12.31 8.58 -21.93
CA VAL A 87 11.92 7.19 -22.13
C VAL A 87 12.55 6.32 -21.04
N ILE A 88 11.72 5.56 -20.35
CA ILE A 88 12.14 4.69 -19.28
C ILE A 88 11.72 3.26 -19.60
N SER A 89 12.70 2.35 -19.69
CA SER A 89 12.46 0.92 -19.89
C SER A 89 12.37 0.22 -18.54
N ILE A 90 11.32 -0.57 -18.36
CA ILE A 90 11.04 -1.27 -17.12
C ILE A 90 10.76 -2.73 -17.43
N VAL A 91 11.46 -3.64 -16.79
CA VAL A 91 11.17 -5.08 -16.87
C VAL A 91 10.08 -5.40 -15.87
N ARG A 92 8.96 -5.94 -16.36
CA ARG A 92 7.83 -6.31 -15.51
C ARG A 92 8.22 -7.46 -14.57
N ASP A 93 7.77 -7.38 -13.34
CA ASP A 93 7.89 -8.46 -12.38
C ASP A 93 6.55 -8.69 -11.66
N LYS A 94 6.51 -9.78 -10.91
CA LYS A 94 5.48 -9.98 -9.90
C LYS A 94 5.73 -8.93 -8.82
N ILE A 95 4.80 -7.99 -8.69
CA ILE A 95 4.90 -7.01 -7.62
C ILE A 95 4.68 -7.76 -6.32
N ARG A 96 5.73 -7.94 -5.57
CA ARG A 96 5.65 -8.56 -4.26
C ARG A 96 4.98 -7.54 -3.35
N LEU A 97 3.86 -7.93 -2.80
CA LEU A 97 3.16 -7.13 -1.78
C LEU A 97 3.95 -7.07 -0.46
N GLU A 98 5.06 -7.79 -0.38
CA GLU A 98 5.97 -7.81 0.79
C GLU A 98 6.48 -6.41 1.18
N ASP A 99 6.62 -5.49 0.21
CA ASP A 99 6.96 -4.09 0.50
C ASP A 99 5.75 -3.27 1.00
N ARG A 100 4.53 -3.81 0.83
CA ARG A 100 3.28 -3.33 1.44
C ARG A 100 2.79 -4.23 2.56
N ALA A 101 3.53 -5.26 2.93
CA ALA A 101 3.19 -6.09 4.08
C ALA A 101 3.35 -5.28 5.38
N ALA A 102 2.58 -5.64 6.37
CA ALA A 102 2.77 -5.15 7.72
C ALA A 102 4.19 -5.51 8.20
N LYS A 103 4.82 -4.58 8.92
CA LYS A 103 6.18 -4.74 9.46
C LYS A 103 6.18 -4.37 10.92
N ALA A 104 6.98 -5.07 11.72
CA ALA A 104 7.19 -4.73 13.12
C ALA A 104 8.64 -4.26 13.36
N GLU A 105 8.77 -3.27 14.21
CA GLU A 105 10.05 -2.78 14.71
C GLU A 105 9.97 -2.64 16.23
N VAL A 106 11.10 -2.88 16.91
CA VAL A 106 11.19 -2.70 18.36
C VAL A 106 12.01 -1.45 18.64
N PHE A 107 11.41 -0.50 19.33
CA PHE A 107 12.07 0.70 19.80
C PHE A 107 12.38 0.56 21.29
N ALA A 108 13.67 0.63 21.63
CA ALA A 108 14.16 0.78 22.99
C ALA A 108 14.71 2.20 23.10
N PRO A 109 14.02 3.16 23.74
CA PRO A 109 14.49 4.53 23.81
C PRO A 109 15.74 4.60 24.70
N GLN A 110 16.87 4.96 24.10
CA GLN A 110 18.15 5.13 24.80
C GLN A 110 18.20 6.40 25.68
N LEU A 111 17.14 7.21 25.69
CA LEU A 111 17.09 8.55 26.29
C LEU A 111 15.96 8.74 27.31
N SER A 112 15.18 7.73 27.64
CA SER A 112 14.19 7.83 28.70
C SER A 112 14.68 7.14 29.96
N GLU A 113 14.37 7.71 31.13
CA GLU A 113 14.55 7.06 32.43
C GLU A 113 13.70 5.79 32.60
N LEU A 114 12.86 5.49 31.59
CA LEU A 114 12.00 4.33 31.49
C LEU A 114 12.67 3.34 30.52
N ASP A 115 13.15 2.23 31.04
CA ASP A 115 13.72 1.11 30.28
C ASP A 115 12.60 0.30 29.61
N GLN A 116 11.72 0.99 28.84
CA GLN A 116 10.56 0.40 28.20
C GLN A 116 10.84 0.12 26.73
N LYS A 117 10.48 -1.07 26.29
CA LYS A 117 10.51 -1.47 24.88
C LYS A 117 9.12 -1.32 24.26
N VAL A 118 9.02 -0.66 23.13
CA VAL A 118 7.77 -0.47 22.39
C VAL A 118 7.86 -1.15 21.05
N GLY A 119 6.91 -2.04 20.75
CA GLY A 119 6.74 -2.61 19.44
C GLY A 119 5.91 -1.67 18.55
N VAL A 120 6.34 -1.41 17.33
CA VAL A 120 5.57 -0.64 16.35
C VAL A 120 5.24 -1.54 15.18
N ILE A 121 3.96 -1.73 14.90
CA ILE A 121 3.45 -2.47 13.73
C ILE A 121 2.94 -1.44 12.72
N SER A 122 3.66 -1.28 11.61
CA SER A 122 3.25 -0.40 10.51
C SER A 122 2.41 -1.16 9.50
N ILE A 123 1.18 -0.71 9.25
CA ILE A 123 0.22 -1.36 8.35
C ILE A 123 -0.16 -0.38 7.24
N PRO A 124 0.43 -0.48 6.04
CA PRO A 124 0.22 0.46 4.96
C PRO A 124 -1.10 0.29 4.20
N GLY A 125 -1.85 -0.78 4.44
CA GLY A 125 -3.14 -1.06 3.83
C GLY A 125 -3.75 -2.35 4.35
N PHE A 126 -5.09 -2.51 4.20
CA PHE A 126 -5.81 -3.73 4.59
C PHE A 126 -5.82 -4.73 3.42
N TYR A 127 -4.70 -5.43 3.22
CA TYR A 127 -4.51 -6.44 2.16
C TYR A 127 -4.94 -7.84 2.62
N ASN A 128 -5.19 -8.75 1.67
CA ASN A 128 -5.60 -10.12 1.98
C ASN A 128 -4.53 -10.88 2.80
N ASN A 129 -4.94 -11.57 3.84
CA ASN A 129 -4.13 -12.27 4.85
C ASN A 129 -3.32 -11.34 5.78
N LEU A 130 -3.72 -10.07 5.91
CA LEU A 130 -3.12 -9.14 6.87
C LEU A 130 -3.20 -9.66 8.30
N GLU A 131 -4.34 -10.23 8.68
CA GLU A 131 -4.54 -10.84 9.99
C GLU A 131 -3.44 -11.86 10.33
N GLU A 132 -3.17 -12.79 9.42
CA GLU A 132 -2.15 -13.84 9.60
C GLU A 132 -0.73 -13.26 9.71
N ASP A 133 -0.43 -12.22 8.94
CA ASP A 133 0.88 -11.56 9.03
C ASP A 133 1.03 -10.82 10.35
N VAL A 134 -0.01 -10.10 10.80
CA VAL A 134 0.03 -9.40 12.09
C VAL A 134 0.09 -10.37 13.27
N LYS A 135 -0.57 -11.53 13.20
CA LYS A 135 -0.40 -12.59 14.20
C LYS A 135 1.06 -13.02 14.38
N LYS A 136 1.80 -13.19 13.27
CA LYS A 136 3.23 -13.53 13.32
C LYS A 136 4.04 -12.39 13.97
N LEU A 137 3.76 -11.14 13.57
CA LEU A 137 4.44 -9.97 14.12
C LEU A 137 4.16 -9.80 15.63
N LEU A 138 2.93 -10.05 16.07
CA LEU A 138 2.58 -10.05 17.49
C LEU A 138 3.35 -11.14 18.27
N ALA A 139 3.52 -12.32 17.68
CA ALA A 139 4.32 -13.39 18.30
C ALA A 139 5.80 -13.01 18.40
N GLU A 140 6.37 -12.34 17.38
CA GLU A 140 7.74 -11.82 17.40
C GLU A 140 7.91 -10.75 18.46
N LEU A 141 6.99 -9.77 18.56
CA LEU A 141 7.01 -8.73 19.56
C LEU A 141 6.87 -9.28 20.98
N LYS A 142 6.06 -10.32 21.17
CA LYS A 142 5.94 -11.04 22.44
C LYS A 142 7.26 -11.71 22.84
N GLN A 143 7.97 -12.34 21.89
CA GLN A 143 9.31 -12.90 22.11
C GLN A 143 10.35 -11.82 22.44
N ALA A 144 10.20 -10.62 21.87
CA ALA A 144 11.05 -9.48 22.17
C ALA A 144 10.76 -8.82 23.53
N GLU A 145 9.71 -9.29 24.24
CA GLU A 145 9.29 -8.78 25.55
C GLU A 145 9.04 -7.27 25.53
N VAL A 146 8.20 -6.81 24.57
CA VAL A 146 7.81 -5.39 24.50
C VAL A 146 6.76 -5.06 25.58
N ASP A 147 6.86 -3.86 26.16
CA ASP A 147 5.96 -3.37 27.22
C ASP A 147 4.63 -2.82 26.67
N GLY A 148 4.60 -2.50 25.39
CA GLY A 148 3.41 -1.99 24.71
C GLY A 148 3.56 -2.04 23.19
N ILE A 149 2.44 -1.91 22.48
CA ILE A 149 2.39 -1.93 21.02
C ILE A 149 1.76 -0.66 20.48
N ILE A 150 2.35 -0.13 19.42
CA ILE A 150 1.78 0.92 18.58
C ILE A 150 1.41 0.31 17.24
N VAL A 151 0.16 0.42 16.83
CA VAL A 151 -0.29 0.10 15.46
C VAL A 151 -0.33 1.40 14.66
N ASP A 152 0.52 1.50 13.64
CA ASP A 152 0.62 2.68 12.79
C ASP A 152 -0.19 2.46 11.50
N LEU A 153 -1.33 3.15 11.42
CA LEU A 153 -2.24 3.19 10.27
C LEU A 153 -2.13 4.50 9.48
N ARG A 154 -1.15 5.33 9.73
CA ARG A 154 -1.01 6.60 8.99
C ARG A 154 -0.79 6.32 7.51
N GLY A 155 -1.57 7.02 6.67
CA GLY A 155 -1.57 6.80 5.23
C GLY A 155 -2.25 5.52 4.76
N ASN A 156 -2.89 4.74 5.65
CA ASN A 156 -3.64 3.53 5.31
C ASN A 156 -5.09 3.90 4.93
N GLY A 157 -5.31 4.34 3.70
CA GLY A 157 -6.63 4.75 3.20
C GLY A 157 -7.30 3.73 2.28
N VAL A 158 -6.79 2.48 2.21
CA VAL A 158 -7.27 1.49 1.23
C VAL A 158 -7.25 0.07 1.79
N GLY A 159 -8.16 -0.76 1.28
CA GLY A 159 -8.13 -2.19 1.51
C GLY A 159 -9.48 -2.83 1.81
N SER A 160 -9.44 -4.04 2.35
CA SER A 160 -10.58 -4.86 2.65
C SER A 160 -11.16 -4.54 4.02
N LEU A 161 -12.46 -4.23 4.07
CA LEU A 161 -13.19 -4.07 5.33
C LEU A 161 -13.19 -5.36 6.16
N GLN A 162 -13.19 -6.52 5.50
CA GLN A 162 -13.10 -7.81 6.16
C GLN A 162 -11.75 -7.95 6.88
N GLU A 163 -10.64 -7.60 6.22
CA GLU A 163 -9.31 -7.63 6.85
C GLU A 163 -9.20 -6.64 8.02
N ALA A 164 -9.82 -5.46 7.90
CA ALA A 164 -9.88 -4.51 9.01
C ALA A 164 -10.66 -5.08 10.23
N THR A 165 -11.74 -5.82 9.96
CA THR A 165 -12.52 -6.49 11.02
C THR A 165 -11.69 -7.59 11.69
N LEU A 166 -11.04 -8.45 10.90
CA LEU A 166 -10.20 -9.53 11.39
C LEU A 166 -8.99 -8.99 12.18
N LEU A 167 -8.34 -7.94 11.65
CA LEU A 167 -7.25 -7.27 12.37
C LEU A 167 -7.69 -6.74 13.74
N THR A 168 -8.86 -6.12 13.80
CA THR A 168 -9.40 -5.58 15.07
C THR A 168 -9.65 -6.71 16.08
N GLY A 169 -10.12 -7.87 15.63
CA GLY A 169 -10.32 -9.07 16.46
C GLY A 169 -9.04 -9.56 17.14
N LEU A 170 -7.85 -9.25 16.64
CA LEU A 170 -6.60 -9.59 17.32
C LEU A 170 -6.40 -8.86 18.66
N PHE A 171 -7.12 -7.76 18.88
CA PHE A 171 -6.97 -6.87 20.04
C PHE A 171 -8.22 -6.79 20.93
N ILE A 172 -9.28 -7.49 20.58
CA ILE A 172 -10.53 -7.56 21.36
C ILE A 172 -10.97 -9.01 21.47
N ASP A 173 -11.66 -9.36 22.57
CA ASP A 173 -12.22 -10.72 22.73
C ASP A 173 -13.41 -10.95 21.81
N SER A 174 -14.27 -9.96 21.67
CA SER A 174 -15.43 -9.97 20.78
C SER A 174 -16.11 -8.63 20.74
N GLY A 175 -16.95 -8.41 19.74
CA GLY A 175 -17.81 -7.22 19.68
C GLY A 175 -17.92 -6.59 18.31
N PRO A 176 -18.73 -5.51 18.19
CA PRO A 176 -18.92 -4.80 16.95
C PRO A 176 -17.66 -4.01 16.59
N VAL A 177 -17.24 -4.12 15.33
CA VAL A 177 -16.06 -3.42 14.79
C VAL A 177 -16.50 -2.26 13.92
N VAL A 178 -17.42 -2.50 12.97
CA VAL A 178 -17.86 -1.45 12.05
C VAL A 178 -19.33 -1.59 11.70
N GLN A 179 -20.02 -0.46 11.51
CA GLN A 179 -21.37 -0.39 11.00
C GLN A 179 -21.37 0.09 9.56
N ILE A 180 -22.09 -0.61 8.70
CA ILE A 180 -22.27 -0.27 7.29
C ILE A 180 -23.72 0.13 7.08
N ARG A 181 -23.96 1.36 6.62
CA ARG A 181 -25.27 1.81 6.20
C ARG A 181 -25.37 1.74 4.68
N GLU A 182 -26.27 0.91 4.19
CA GLU A 182 -26.56 0.77 2.77
C GLU A 182 -27.45 1.92 2.26
N GLY A 183 -27.48 2.11 0.94
CA GLY A 183 -28.26 3.20 0.31
C GLY A 183 -29.78 3.10 0.53
N ASP A 184 -30.29 1.91 0.84
CA ASP A 184 -31.68 1.66 1.22
C ASP A 184 -31.98 1.98 2.71
N GLY A 185 -30.96 2.42 3.46
CA GLY A 185 -31.03 2.75 4.88
C GLY A 185 -30.83 1.58 5.84
N LYS A 186 -30.65 0.37 5.32
CA LYS A 186 -30.36 -0.81 6.13
C LYS A 186 -28.95 -0.67 6.75
N VAL A 187 -28.84 -1.07 8.00
CA VAL A 187 -27.59 -1.09 8.75
C VAL A 187 -27.17 -2.54 8.99
N SER A 188 -25.97 -2.89 8.56
CA SER A 188 -25.30 -4.14 8.92
C SER A 188 -24.12 -3.85 9.84
N VAL A 189 -23.77 -4.83 10.69
CA VAL A 189 -22.68 -4.70 11.65
C VAL A 189 -21.69 -5.84 11.37
N SER A 190 -20.45 -5.48 11.03
CA SER A 190 -19.33 -6.43 11.08
C SER A 190 -18.80 -6.48 12.50
N GLN A 191 -18.61 -7.68 13.01
CA GLN A 191 -18.18 -7.90 14.38
C GLN A 191 -17.20 -9.06 14.47
N ASP A 192 -16.40 -9.05 15.51
CA ASP A 192 -15.60 -10.18 15.92
C ASP A 192 -16.40 -11.04 16.88
N ASN A 193 -16.31 -12.38 16.71
CA ASN A 193 -17.10 -13.34 17.47
C ASN A 193 -16.28 -14.57 17.90
N ASP A 194 -14.97 -14.57 17.70
CA ASP A 194 -14.16 -15.76 17.97
C ASP A 194 -13.81 -15.92 19.46
N GLY A 195 -13.91 -14.87 20.25
CA GLY A 195 -13.65 -14.88 21.69
C GLY A 195 -12.16 -14.96 22.04
N VAL A 196 -11.26 -14.62 21.10
CA VAL A 196 -9.82 -14.76 21.28
C VAL A 196 -9.10 -13.45 21.00
N SER A 197 -8.56 -12.81 22.03
CA SER A 197 -7.60 -11.72 21.86
C SER A 197 -6.17 -12.26 21.77
N TYR A 198 -5.42 -11.81 20.77
CA TYR A 198 -4.01 -12.18 20.59
C TYR A 198 -3.06 -11.26 21.36
N TYR A 199 -3.52 -10.06 21.69
CA TYR A 199 -2.77 -9.09 22.46
C TYR A 199 -3.72 -8.28 23.35
N ASP A 200 -3.48 -8.33 24.67
CA ASP A 200 -4.25 -7.68 25.73
C ASP A 200 -3.45 -6.63 26.53
N GLY A 201 -2.23 -6.34 26.09
CA GLY A 201 -1.35 -5.34 26.70
C GLY A 201 -1.66 -3.90 26.29
N PRO A 202 -0.81 -2.93 26.73
CA PRO A 202 -0.95 -1.53 26.34
C PRO A 202 -0.90 -1.34 24.84
N LEU A 203 -1.94 -0.75 24.25
CA LEU A 203 -2.10 -0.54 22.82
C LEU A 203 -2.38 0.93 22.50
N THR A 204 -1.68 1.44 21.50
CA THR A 204 -1.96 2.75 20.88
C THR A 204 -2.10 2.59 19.38
N VAL A 205 -3.08 3.26 18.79
CA VAL A 205 -3.27 3.30 17.34
C VAL A 205 -2.97 4.70 16.83
N MET A 206 -2.04 4.81 15.89
CA MET A 206 -1.74 6.07 15.20
C MET A 206 -2.51 6.14 13.89
N VAL A 207 -3.20 7.25 13.69
CA VAL A 207 -3.96 7.54 12.47
C VAL A 207 -3.65 8.95 11.98
N ASP A 208 -3.91 9.20 10.71
CA ASP A 208 -3.88 10.53 10.13
C ASP A 208 -5.12 10.79 9.26
N ARG A 209 -5.17 11.93 8.57
CA ARG A 209 -6.31 12.28 7.72
C ARG A 209 -6.46 11.37 6.48
N TYR A 210 -5.53 10.49 6.22
CA TYR A 210 -5.50 9.56 5.08
C TYR A 210 -5.67 8.09 5.51
N SER A 211 -5.90 7.86 6.81
CA SER A 211 -6.19 6.54 7.36
C SER A 211 -7.66 6.17 7.17
#